data_28d868cebfb99bce2d8fdbd463ac8581
#
_entry.id   28d868cebfb99bce2d8fdbd463ac8581
#
_cell.length_a   1.000
_cell.length_b   1.000
_cell.length_c   1.000
_cell.angle_alpha   90.00
_cell.angle_beta   90.00
_cell.angle_gamma   90.00
#
_symmetry.space_group_name_H-M   'P 1'
#
loop_
_entity.id
_entity.type
_entity.pdbx_description
1 polymer ?
#
loop_
_entity_poly.entity_id
_entity_poly.type
_entity_poly.pdbx_seq_one_letter_code
_entity_poly.pdbx_strand_id
1 'polypeptide(L)'
;IDNIFAVIFLPIFGALSDRTNTRYGRRMPYLLVGIPLSALTFILIPFLRTSLIPLMTTVVVMNFAMSIYRAPTVALMPDFTPGPLRSKANGVINFMGGVGAVMAFLIGGFLFRLNEYLPFAVCSGIMMLTIIVMYLKIHEPKEIADDKPDAPDEETPSGKKDKGVMLSLIFLLLAIFFWFIAYNAVETFFSTFGEKVLGIDKSQSSFMLSVFSAMLVIFSIPSGFIASRIGRKKTILIGITMLFLVFVTMNFTMGMNTYIIYVLLAVGGISWALININSYPMVVEMTTSKGIGKYTGYYYFFSMTAAILSPVLFGFIKDMLGDSFLFIYSSIAMVLAFFFMMLVKHGEPEGKQKASLREEVR
;
A
#
# COMPACT_ATOMS: atom_id res chain seq x y z
N ILE A 1 -2.73 -11.01 12.74
CA ILE A 1 -3.84 -11.76 12.10
C ILE A 1 -4.14 -11.13 10.73
N ASP A 2 -4.41 -9.82 10.63
CA ASP A 2 -4.76 -9.12 9.38
C ASP A 2 -3.77 -9.40 8.25
N ASN A 3 -2.47 -9.20 8.46
CA ASN A 3 -1.44 -9.42 7.45
C ASN A 3 -1.38 -10.89 6.96
N ILE A 4 -1.65 -11.87 7.83
CA ILE A 4 -1.69 -13.30 7.45
C ILE A 4 -2.85 -13.55 6.50
N PHE A 5 -4.04 -13.03 6.83
CA PHE A 5 -5.20 -13.12 5.93
C PHE A 5 -4.93 -12.41 4.60
N ALA A 6 -4.29 -11.24 4.65
CA ALA A 6 -3.95 -10.48 3.46
C ALA A 6 -3.00 -11.27 2.53
N VAL A 7 -1.94 -11.87 3.07
CA VAL A 7 -0.97 -12.66 2.28
C VAL A 7 -1.64 -13.83 1.57
N ILE A 8 -2.55 -14.54 2.25
CA ILE A 8 -3.19 -15.75 1.71
C ILE A 8 -4.34 -15.39 0.76
N PHE A 9 -5.26 -14.55 1.21
CA PHE A 9 -6.55 -14.37 0.54
C PHE A 9 -6.59 -13.25 -0.49
N LEU A 10 -5.77 -12.18 -0.38
CA LEU A 10 -5.82 -11.10 -1.36
C LEU A 10 -5.39 -11.56 -2.77
N PRO A 11 -4.34 -12.40 -2.96
CA PRO A 11 -4.04 -12.95 -4.28
C PRO A 11 -5.16 -13.83 -4.83
N ILE A 12 -5.80 -14.61 -3.95
CA ILE A 12 -6.89 -15.52 -4.33
C ILE A 12 -8.11 -14.72 -4.81
N PHE A 13 -8.63 -13.81 -3.99
CA PHE A 13 -9.80 -13.01 -4.35
C PHE A 13 -9.51 -11.98 -5.47
N GLY A 14 -8.28 -11.49 -5.56
CA GLY A 14 -7.83 -10.69 -6.68
C GLY A 14 -7.97 -11.45 -8.00
N ALA A 15 -7.33 -12.63 -8.10
CA ALA A 15 -7.40 -13.48 -9.29
C ALA A 15 -8.80 -14.02 -9.58
N LEU A 16 -9.57 -14.34 -8.54
CA LEU A 16 -10.94 -14.84 -8.69
C LEU A 16 -11.85 -13.74 -9.26
N SER A 17 -11.69 -12.50 -8.79
CA SER A 17 -12.45 -11.36 -9.30
C SER A 17 -12.15 -11.04 -10.76
N ASP A 18 -10.94 -11.33 -11.26
CA ASP A 18 -10.59 -11.18 -12.68
C ASP A 18 -11.38 -12.15 -13.59
N ARG A 19 -11.69 -13.34 -13.07
CA ARG A 19 -12.42 -14.39 -13.80
C ARG A 19 -13.94 -14.30 -13.67
N THR A 20 -14.41 -13.48 -12.74
CA THR A 20 -15.84 -13.31 -12.49
C THR A 20 -16.47 -12.45 -13.58
N ASN A 21 -17.62 -12.92 -14.11
CA ASN A 21 -18.42 -12.15 -15.06
C ASN A 21 -19.88 -12.25 -14.63
N THR A 22 -20.41 -11.15 -14.08
CA THR A 22 -21.80 -11.11 -13.62
C THR A 22 -22.50 -9.85 -14.18
N ARG A 23 -23.84 -9.84 -14.06
CA ARG A 23 -24.66 -8.66 -14.43
C ARG A 23 -24.29 -7.40 -13.64
N TYR A 24 -23.66 -7.55 -12.48
CA TYR A 24 -23.24 -6.45 -11.60
C TYR A 24 -21.80 -5.99 -11.85
N GLY A 25 -21.07 -6.67 -12.75
CA GLY A 25 -19.66 -6.44 -13.00
C GLY A 25 -18.77 -7.57 -12.47
N ARG A 26 -17.46 -7.35 -12.49
CA ARG A 26 -16.43 -8.33 -12.04
C ARG A 26 -16.13 -8.19 -10.55
N ARG A 27 -16.03 -6.97 -10.06
CA ARG A 27 -15.59 -6.64 -8.68
C ARG A 27 -16.76 -6.52 -7.72
N MET A 28 -17.88 -5.95 -8.20
CA MET A 28 -19.05 -5.63 -7.39
C MET A 28 -19.58 -6.80 -6.55
N PRO A 29 -19.67 -8.06 -7.04
CA PRO A 29 -20.13 -9.18 -6.21
C PRO A 29 -19.33 -9.39 -4.93
N TYR A 30 -18.00 -9.21 -4.99
CA TYR A 30 -17.11 -9.34 -3.83
C TYR A 30 -17.31 -8.22 -2.82
N LEU A 31 -17.58 -6.99 -3.29
CA LEU A 31 -17.89 -5.84 -2.45
C LEU A 31 -19.26 -6.02 -1.77
N LEU A 32 -20.26 -6.48 -2.51
CA LEU A 32 -21.63 -6.71 -2.00
C LEU A 32 -21.71 -7.81 -0.92
N VAL A 33 -20.77 -8.74 -0.91
CA VAL A 33 -20.67 -9.77 0.13
C VAL A 33 -19.72 -9.34 1.24
N GLY A 34 -18.53 -8.89 0.89
CA GLY A 34 -17.45 -8.64 1.86
C GLY A 34 -17.70 -7.43 2.76
N ILE A 35 -18.19 -6.30 2.20
CA ILE A 35 -18.42 -5.08 2.98
C ILE A 35 -19.55 -5.27 4.01
N PRO A 36 -20.75 -5.79 3.67
CA PRO A 36 -21.79 -6.01 4.66
C PRO A 36 -21.39 -7.03 5.75
N LEU A 37 -20.68 -8.10 5.38
CA LEU A 37 -20.18 -9.07 6.36
C LEU A 37 -19.16 -8.45 7.30
N SER A 38 -18.26 -7.61 6.79
CA SER A 38 -17.30 -6.85 7.62
C SER A 38 -18.02 -5.84 8.52
N ALA A 39 -19.00 -5.10 8.01
CA ALA A 39 -19.77 -4.13 8.80
C ALA A 39 -20.54 -4.85 9.95
N LEU A 40 -21.15 -6.00 9.65
CA LEU A 40 -21.86 -6.81 10.66
C LEU A 40 -20.91 -7.31 11.75
N THR A 41 -19.76 -7.87 11.37
CA THR A 41 -18.78 -8.37 12.34
C THR A 41 -18.15 -7.24 13.14
N PHE A 42 -17.88 -6.08 12.51
CA PHE A 42 -17.30 -4.92 13.19
C PHE A 42 -18.22 -4.36 14.28
N ILE A 43 -19.52 -4.24 14.02
CA ILE A 43 -20.50 -3.78 15.03
C ILE A 43 -20.64 -4.75 16.20
N LEU A 44 -20.37 -6.05 16.00
CA LEU A 44 -20.45 -7.07 17.06
C LEU A 44 -19.28 -7.05 18.03
N ILE A 45 -18.11 -6.49 17.66
CA ILE A 45 -16.89 -6.49 18.49
C ILE A 45 -17.15 -5.99 19.93
N PRO A 46 -17.76 -4.81 20.14
CA PRO A 46 -17.93 -4.29 21.52
C PRO A 46 -18.90 -5.13 22.37
N PHE A 47 -19.83 -5.85 21.74
CA PHE A 47 -20.77 -6.71 22.47
C PHE A 47 -20.14 -8.03 22.93
N LEU A 48 -19.09 -8.50 22.25
CA LEU A 48 -18.43 -9.77 22.50
C LEU A 48 -17.12 -9.64 23.28
N ARG A 49 -16.75 -8.42 23.68
CA ARG A 49 -15.47 -8.13 24.37
C ARG A 49 -15.28 -8.83 25.73
N THR A 50 -16.36 -9.25 26.37
CA THR A 50 -16.31 -9.90 27.70
C THR A 50 -15.79 -11.33 27.65
N SER A 51 -15.76 -11.96 26.48
CA SER A 51 -15.27 -13.32 26.29
C SER A 51 -14.25 -13.38 25.16
N LEU A 52 -13.08 -13.94 25.46
CA LEU A 52 -11.97 -13.99 24.50
C LEU A 52 -12.29 -14.80 23.25
N ILE A 53 -12.94 -15.95 23.39
CA ILE A 53 -13.23 -16.85 22.25
C ILE A 53 -14.20 -16.22 21.24
N PRO A 54 -15.40 -15.72 21.62
CA PRO A 54 -16.29 -15.03 20.70
C PRO A 54 -15.65 -13.79 20.08
N LEU A 55 -14.90 -12.99 20.86
CA LEU A 55 -14.18 -11.82 20.35
C LEU A 55 -13.17 -12.21 19.26
N MET A 56 -12.30 -13.17 19.53
CA MET A 56 -11.31 -13.65 18.57
C MET A 56 -11.95 -14.25 17.33
N THR A 57 -13.02 -15.02 17.47
CA THR A 57 -13.78 -15.58 16.34
C THR A 57 -14.34 -14.46 15.46
N THR A 58 -14.94 -13.43 16.07
CA THR A 58 -15.50 -12.29 15.34
C THR A 58 -14.40 -11.51 14.61
N VAL A 59 -13.26 -11.28 15.23
CA VAL A 59 -12.08 -10.62 14.59
C VAL A 59 -11.56 -11.45 13.42
N VAL A 60 -11.47 -12.77 13.55
CA VAL A 60 -11.05 -13.68 12.47
C VAL A 60 -12.04 -13.63 11.30
N VAL A 61 -13.35 -13.71 11.56
CA VAL A 61 -14.38 -13.61 10.51
C VAL A 61 -14.36 -12.23 9.85
N MET A 62 -14.15 -11.15 10.60
CA MET A 62 -14.02 -9.79 10.07
C MET A 62 -12.82 -9.69 9.13
N ASN A 63 -11.64 -10.17 9.51
CA ASN A 63 -10.45 -10.15 8.68
C ASN A 63 -10.64 -10.97 7.40
N PHE A 64 -11.29 -12.12 7.49
CA PHE A 64 -11.67 -12.92 6.33
C PHE A 64 -12.61 -12.14 5.39
N ALA A 65 -13.67 -11.53 5.93
CA ALA A 65 -14.61 -10.71 5.17
C ALA A 65 -13.92 -9.52 4.49
N MET A 66 -12.99 -8.84 5.18
CA MET A 66 -12.17 -7.79 4.61
C MET A 66 -11.31 -8.31 3.45
N SER A 67 -10.76 -9.50 3.55
CA SER A 67 -9.96 -10.11 2.49
C SER A 67 -10.74 -10.38 1.21
N ILE A 68 -12.05 -10.65 1.31
CA ILE A 68 -12.92 -10.88 0.14
C ILE A 68 -12.98 -9.66 -0.77
N TYR A 69 -13.13 -8.45 -0.21
CA TYR A 69 -13.36 -7.25 -1.02
C TYR A 69 -12.14 -6.34 -1.18
N ARG A 70 -11.11 -6.44 -0.33
CA ARG A 70 -9.97 -5.50 -0.34
C ARG A 70 -9.22 -5.47 -1.68
N ALA A 71 -8.80 -6.62 -2.21
CA ALA A 71 -8.11 -6.67 -3.49
C ALA A 71 -9.03 -6.28 -4.67
N PRO A 72 -10.28 -6.77 -4.80
CA PRO A 72 -11.24 -6.29 -5.78
C PRO A 72 -11.51 -4.78 -5.72
N THR A 73 -11.63 -4.20 -4.51
CA THR A 73 -11.84 -2.74 -4.35
C THR A 73 -10.66 -1.93 -4.88
N VAL A 74 -9.42 -2.35 -4.56
CA VAL A 74 -8.23 -1.65 -5.04
C VAL A 74 -8.09 -1.80 -6.56
N ALA A 75 -8.47 -2.97 -7.11
CA ALA A 75 -8.46 -3.22 -8.54
C ALA A 75 -9.46 -2.38 -9.34
N LEU A 76 -10.51 -1.85 -8.71
CA LEU A 76 -11.42 -0.88 -9.36
C LEU A 76 -10.68 0.37 -9.86
N MET A 77 -9.67 0.86 -9.14
CA MET A 77 -8.94 2.06 -9.55
C MET A 77 -8.35 1.93 -10.95
N PRO A 78 -7.53 0.92 -11.27
CA PRO A 78 -7.03 0.75 -12.63
C PRO A 78 -8.10 0.32 -13.64
N ASP A 79 -9.20 -0.33 -13.21
CA ASP A 79 -10.32 -0.68 -14.09
C ASP A 79 -11.03 0.58 -14.62
N PHE A 80 -11.14 1.65 -13.81
CA PHE A 80 -11.76 2.94 -14.17
C PHE A 80 -10.79 4.00 -14.68
N THR A 81 -9.47 3.78 -14.56
CA THR A 81 -8.49 4.84 -14.80
C THR A 81 -7.49 4.44 -15.87
N PRO A 82 -7.39 5.23 -16.97
CA PRO A 82 -6.36 5.01 -18.00
C PRO A 82 -4.94 5.05 -17.42
N GLY A 83 -4.03 4.26 -17.99
CA GLY A 83 -2.65 4.09 -17.54
C GLY A 83 -1.92 5.37 -17.12
N PRO A 84 -1.91 6.46 -17.95
CA PRO A 84 -1.22 7.71 -17.62
C PRO A 84 -1.75 8.42 -16.37
N LEU A 85 -2.99 8.17 -15.97
CA LEU A 85 -3.65 8.82 -14.84
C LEU A 85 -3.64 7.98 -13.55
N ARG A 86 -3.26 6.70 -13.60
CA ARG A 86 -3.29 5.76 -12.45
C ARG A 86 -2.51 6.26 -11.23
N SER A 87 -1.33 6.86 -11.41
CA SER A 87 -0.58 7.43 -10.29
C SER A 87 -1.30 8.61 -9.63
N LYS A 88 -1.95 9.48 -10.42
CA LYS A 88 -2.76 10.59 -9.90
C LYS A 88 -3.97 10.05 -9.13
N ALA A 89 -4.69 9.08 -9.69
CA ALA A 89 -5.83 8.44 -9.05
C ALA A 89 -5.43 7.76 -7.73
N ASN A 90 -4.32 7.01 -7.73
CA ASN A 90 -3.80 6.39 -6.51
C ASN A 90 -3.39 7.43 -5.45
N GLY A 91 -2.83 8.56 -5.86
CA GLY A 91 -2.54 9.69 -4.97
C GLY A 91 -3.80 10.24 -4.29
N VAL A 92 -4.89 10.43 -5.05
CA VAL A 92 -6.19 10.86 -4.50
C VAL A 92 -6.76 9.82 -3.53
N ILE A 93 -6.73 8.54 -3.88
CA ILE A 93 -7.22 7.45 -3.01
C ILE A 93 -6.45 7.43 -1.69
N ASN A 94 -5.12 7.52 -1.73
CA ASN A 94 -4.30 7.53 -0.51
C ASN A 94 -4.54 8.81 0.32
N PHE A 95 -4.69 9.98 -0.31
CA PHE A 95 -5.08 11.21 0.37
C PHE A 95 -6.42 11.06 1.09
N MET A 96 -7.45 10.55 0.41
CA MET A 96 -8.76 10.29 1.02
C MET A 96 -8.70 9.25 2.14
N GLY A 97 -7.85 8.23 1.99
CA GLY A 97 -7.55 7.27 3.05
C GLY A 97 -6.95 7.93 4.29
N GLY A 98 -6.00 8.86 4.10
CA GLY A 98 -5.41 9.65 5.18
C GLY A 98 -6.43 10.57 5.86
N VAL A 99 -7.28 11.26 5.09
CA VAL A 99 -8.40 12.06 5.62
C VAL A 99 -9.34 11.17 6.44
N GLY A 100 -9.69 9.99 5.90
CA GLY A 100 -10.54 9.02 6.61
C GLY A 100 -9.93 8.57 7.93
N ALA A 101 -8.62 8.30 7.97
CA ALA A 101 -7.91 7.95 9.21
C ALA A 101 -7.97 9.08 10.25
N VAL A 102 -7.71 10.32 9.85
CA VAL A 102 -7.81 11.49 10.75
C VAL A 102 -9.23 11.64 11.29
N MET A 103 -10.23 11.54 10.43
CA MET A 103 -11.64 11.60 10.83
C MET A 103 -12.01 10.47 11.79
N ALA A 104 -11.53 9.25 11.54
CA ALA A 104 -11.75 8.10 12.42
C ALA A 104 -11.15 8.33 13.83
N PHE A 105 -9.95 8.89 13.93
CA PHE A 105 -9.34 9.21 15.21
C PHE A 105 -10.09 10.34 15.96
N LEU A 106 -10.41 11.44 15.27
CA LEU A 106 -11.05 12.60 15.89
C LEU A 106 -12.50 12.28 16.27
N ILE A 107 -13.31 11.84 15.33
CA ILE A 107 -14.72 11.55 15.53
C ILE A 107 -14.89 10.27 16.34
N GLY A 108 -14.11 9.23 16.07
CA GLY A 108 -14.15 7.98 16.80
C GLY A 108 -13.82 8.16 18.28
N GLY A 109 -12.78 8.96 18.59
CA GLY A 109 -12.42 9.29 19.97
C GLY A 109 -13.53 10.08 20.69
N PHE A 110 -14.18 11.03 20.01
CA PHE A 110 -15.32 11.77 20.54
C PHE A 110 -16.52 10.87 20.79
N LEU A 111 -16.89 10.03 19.80
CA LEU A 111 -18.01 9.09 19.91
C LEU A 111 -17.78 8.06 21.04
N PHE A 112 -16.55 7.59 21.20
CA PHE A 112 -16.21 6.64 22.25
C PHE A 112 -16.42 7.21 23.66
N ARG A 113 -16.17 8.51 23.84
CA ARG A 113 -16.46 9.21 25.11
C ARG A 113 -17.96 9.30 25.42
N LEU A 114 -18.80 9.38 24.39
CA LEU A 114 -20.26 9.40 24.54
C LEU A 114 -20.80 8.01 24.85
N ASN A 115 -20.37 7.03 24.09
CA ASN A 115 -20.71 5.63 24.26
C ASN A 115 -19.71 4.75 23.49
N GLU A 116 -19.18 3.72 24.15
CA GLU A 116 -18.18 2.81 23.58
C GLU A 116 -18.66 2.00 22.36
N TYR A 117 -19.98 1.86 22.16
CA TYR A 117 -20.58 1.19 20.98
C TYR A 117 -20.70 2.11 19.76
N LEU A 118 -20.79 3.42 19.96
CA LEU A 118 -21.06 4.40 18.90
C LEU A 118 -20.01 4.39 17.77
N PRO A 119 -18.69 4.36 18.02
CA PRO A 119 -17.70 4.34 16.95
C PRO A 119 -17.90 3.15 16.01
N PHE A 120 -18.21 1.97 16.56
CA PHE A 120 -18.44 0.75 15.80
C PHE A 120 -19.72 0.84 14.98
N ALA A 121 -20.80 1.33 15.57
CA ALA A 121 -22.09 1.50 14.89
C ALA A 121 -22.01 2.52 13.75
N VAL A 122 -21.38 3.69 13.99
CA VAL A 122 -21.21 4.74 12.99
C VAL A 122 -20.32 4.25 11.84
N CYS A 123 -19.20 3.59 12.13
CA CYS A 123 -18.31 3.06 11.10
C CYS A 123 -19.02 1.99 10.25
N SER A 124 -19.74 1.05 10.88
CA SER A 124 -20.54 0.03 10.17
C SER A 124 -21.62 0.67 9.32
N GLY A 125 -22.29 1.72 9.83
CA GLY A 125 -23.28 2.49 9.08
C GLY A 125 -22.69 3.17 7.85
N ILE A 126 -21.52 3.77 7.97
CA ILE A 126 -20.80 4.37 6.84
C ILE A 126 -20.40 3.30 5.82
N MET A 127 -19.93 2.13 6.25
CA MET A 127 -19.59 1.01 5.35
C MET A 127 -20.84 0.56 4.56
N MET A 128 -21.99 0.40 5.23
CA MET A 128 -23.26 0.04 4.57
C MET A 128 -23.74 1.13 3.63
N LEU A 129 -23.67 2.39 4.02
CA LEU A 129 -24.03 3.52 3.15
C LEU A 129 -23.13 3.55 1.90
N THR A 130 -21.83 3.35 2.09
CA THR A 130 -20.86 3.36 0.98
C THR A 130 -21.19 2.29 -0.05
N ILE A 131 -21.43 1.04 0.39
CA ILE A 131 -21.74 -0.04 -0.56
C ILE A 131 -23.08 0.17 -1.27
N ILE A 132 -24.08 0.74 -0.59
CA ILE A 132 -25.37 1.11 -1.20
C ILE A 132 -25.16 2.18 -2.29
N VAL A 133 -24.40 3.25 -1.98
CA VAL A 133 -24.09 4.31 -2.95
C VAL A 133 -23.29 3.76 -4.13
N MET A 134 -22.30 2.90 -3.87
CA MET A 134 -21.53 2.26 -4.92
C MET A 134 -22.43 1.42 -5.83
N TYR A 135 -23.28 0.58 -5.26
CA TYR A 135 -24.20 -0.26 -6.03
C TYR A 135 -25.17 0.55 -6.92
N LEU A 136 -25.67 1.69 -6.41
CA LEU A 136 -26.65 2.54 -7.14
C LEU A 136 -26.00 3.44 -8.19
N LYS A 137 -24.74 3.86 -7.99
CA LYS A 137 -24.12 4.91 -8.80
C LYS A 137 -22.97 4.42 -9.66
N ILE A 138 -22.28 3.35 -9.27
CA ILE A 138 -21.11 2.85 -9.97
C ILE A 138 -21.50 1.64 -10.81
N HIS A 139 -21.36 1.77 -12.12
CA HIS A 139 -21.51 0.69 -13.07
C HIS A 139 -20.13 0.36 -13.61
N GLU A 140 -19.67 -0.85 -13.36
CA GLU A 140 -18.38 -1.29 -13.92
C GLU A 140 -18.44 -1.23 -15.45
N PRO A 141 -17.41 -0.64 -16.10
CA PRO A 141 -17.38 -0.57 -17.55
C PRO A 141 -17.34 -1.98 -18.12
N LYS A 142 -18.16 -2.24 -19.12
CA LYS A 142 -18.14 -3.51 -19.88
C LYS A 142 -16.86 -3.62 -20.71
N GLU A 143 -16.36 -2.49 -21.21
CA GLU A 143 -15.08 -2.32 -21.86
C GLU A 143 -14.18 -1.54 -20.90
N ILE A 144 -13.02 -2.09 -20.59
CA ILE A 144 -12.07 -1.46 -19.67
C ILE A 144 -11.33 -0.37 -20.43
N ALA A 145 -10.99 0.72 -19.74
CA ALA A 145 -10.43 1.95 -20.29
C ALA A 145 -9.18 1.80 -21.19
N ASP A 146 -8.55 0.63 -21.21
CA ASP A 146 -7.38 0.28 -22.05
C ASP A 146 -7.65 -0.86 -23.04
N ASP A 147 -8.86 -1.43 -23.10
CA ASP A 147 -9.22 -2.34 -24.18
C ASP A 147 -9.47 -1.52 -25.46
N LYS A 148 -8.44 -1.33 -26.26
CA LYS A 148 -8.63 -1.04 -27.67
C LYS A 148 -9.46 -2.20 -28.23
N PRO A 149 -10.52 -1.92 -29.06
CA PRO A 149 -11.22 -2.99 -29.77
C PRO A 149 -10.15 -3.80 -30.49
N ASP A 150 -10.21 -5.09 -30.30
CA ASP A 150 -9.29 -6.09 -30.79
C ASP A 150 -8.67 -5.68 -32.14
N ALA A 151 -7.40 -5.32 -32.14
CA ALA A 151 -6.58 -5.78 -33.24
C ALA A 151 -6.75 -7.32 -33.21
N PRO A 152 -7.09 -7.98 -34.34
CA PRO A 152 -7.27 -9.42 -34.38
C PRO A 152 -6.09 -10.03 -33.62
N ASP A 153 -6.36 -11.08 -32.84
CA ASP A 153 -5.32 -11.88 -32.21
C ASP A 153 -4.27 -12.24 -33.29
N GLU A 154 -3.44 -11.26 -33.65
CA GLU A 154 -2.15 -11.57 -34.18
C GLU A 154 -1.49 -12.30 -33.05
N GLU A 155 -1.44 -13.62 -33.19
CA GLU A 155 -0.56 -14.52 -32.46
C GLU A 155 0.85 -13.92 -32.55
N THR A 156 1.11 -12.89 -31.71
CA THR A 156 2.47 -12.41 -31.52
C THR A 156 3.20 -13.59 -30.92
N PRO A 157 4.34 -14.01 -31.48
CA PRO A 157 5.07 -15.20 -31.06
C PRO A 157 5.38 -15.05 -29.55
N SER A 158 4.63 -15.80 -28.78
CA SER A 158 4.40 -15.75 -27.33
C SER A 158 5.61 -16.16 -26.46
N GLY A 159 6.81 -15.88 -26.82
CA GLY A 159 7.92 -16.42 -26.04
C GLY A 159 8.91 -15.40 -25.44
N LYS A 160 9.17 -14.28 -26.12
CA LYS A 160 10.23 -13.34 -25.71
C LYS A 160 9.70 -12.06 -25.05
N LYS A 161 8.52 -11.56 -25.48
CA LYS A 161 7.91 -10.34 -24.91
C LYS A 161 7.42 -10.59 -23.48
N ASP A 162 6.87 -11.78 -23.22
CA ASP A 162 6.39 -12.19 -21.88
C ASP A 162 7.51 -12.36 -20.84
N LYS A 163 8.66 -12.89 -21.24
CA LYS A 163 9.79 -13.11 -20.30
C LYS A 163 10.38 -11.80 -19.75
N GLY A 164 10.48 -10.77 -20.57
CA GLY A 164 11.02 -9.46 -20.16
C GLY A 164 10.10 -8.71 -19.19
N VAL A 165 8.80 -8.75 -19.45
CA VAL A 165 7.78 -8.16 -18.57
C VAL A 165 7.72 -8.92 -17.24
N MET A 166 7.69 -10.26 -17.30
CA MET A 166 7.68 -11.09 -16.08
C MET A 166 8.93 -10.87 -15.22
N LEU A 167 10.11 -10.76 -15.81
CA LEU A 167 11.34 -10.47 -15.09
C LEU A 167 11.31 -9.09 -14.45
N SER A 168 10.80 -8.07 -15.15
CA SER A 168 10.60 -6.73 -14.61
C SER A 168 9.59 -6.72 -13.47
N LEU A 169 8.52 -7.51 -13.56
CA LEU A 169 7.56 -7.68 -12.47
C LEU A 169 8.22 -8.28 -11.23
N ILE A 170 8.99 -9.36 -11.39
CA ILE A 170 9.69 -10.00 -10.27
C ILE A 170 10.64 -9.00 -9.60
N PHE A 171 11.42 -8.25 -10.38
CA PHE A 171 12.32 -7.23 -9.82
C PHE A 171 11.56 -6.11 -9.11
N LEU A 172 10.43 -5.66 -9.65
CA LEU A 172 9.58 -4.67 -8.99
C LEU A 172 9.00 -5.21 -7.68
N LEU A 173 8.50 -6.45 -7.68
CA LEU A 173 7.96 -7.07 -6.47
C LEU A 173 9.02 -7.29 -5.39
N LEU A 174 10.26 -7.64 -5.77
CA LEU A 174 11.40 -7.70 -4.84
C LEU A 174 11.76 -6.32 -4.31
N ALA A 175 11.77 -5.28 -5.16
CA ALA A 175 11.98 -3.91 -4.70
C ALA A 175 10.89 -3.50 -3.70
N ILE A 176 9.61 -3.81 -3.98
CA ILE A 176 8.48 -3.60 -3.09
C ILE A 176 8.71 -4.29 -1.75
N PHE A 177 9.09 -5.56 -1.76
CA PHE A 177 9.38 -6.30 -0.55
C PHE A 177 10.45 -5.60 0.30
N PHE A 178 11.57 -5.21 -0.28
CA PHE A 178 12.68 -4.61 0.48
C PHE A 178 12.38 -3.21 1.01
N TRP A 179 11.69 -2.32 0.27
CA TRP A 179 11.34 -1.04 0.85
C TRP A 179 10.25 -1.15 1.92
N PHE A 180 9.33 -2.14 1.83
CA PHE A 180 8.40 -2.42 2.91
C PHE A 180 9.10 -3.06 4.12
N ILE A 181 10.15 -3.87 3.93
CA ILE A 181 11.02 -4.34 5.01
C ILE A 181 11.61 -3.14 5.79
N ALA A 182 12.18 -2.17 5.07
CA ALA A 182 12.74 -0.97 5.70
C ALA A 182 11.68 -0.15 6.45
N TYR A 183 10.57 0.13 5.79
CA TYR A 183 9.47 0.93 6.34
C TYR A 183 8.87 0.30 7.61
N ASN A 184 8.48 -0.97 7.55
CA ASN A 184 7.81 -1.64 8.68
C ASN A 184 8.73 -1.80 9.89
N ALA A 185 10.05 -1.95 9.71
CA ALA A 185 10.99 -1.93 10.83
C ALA A 185 10.96 -0.57 11.54
N VAL A 186 11.06 0.52 10.79
CA VAL A 186 11.02 1.88 11.35
C VAL A 186 9.68 2.16 12.01
N GLU A 187 8.57 1.86 11.34
CA GLU A 187 7.22 2.06 11.88
C GLU A 187 7.02 1.34 13.21
N THR A 188 7.49 0.09 13.32
CA THR A 188 7.32 -0.73 14.52
C THR A 188 8.24 -0.33 15.66
N PHE A 189 9.51 -0.02 15.36
CA PHE A 189 10.54 0.13 16.40
C PHE A 189 11.02 1.55 16.64
N PHE A 190 10.55 2.54 15.86
CA PHE A 190 11.00 3.93 16.01
C PHE A 190 10.76 4.49 17.41
N SER A 191 9.61 4.19 18.04
CA SER A 191 9.33 4.68 19.40
C SER A 191 10.29 4.08 20.44
N THR A 192 10.68 2.81 20.27
CA THR A 192 11.68 2.16 21.13
C THR A 192 13.08 2.71 20.87
N PHE A 193 13.43 2.96 19.61
CA PHE A 193 14.67 3.62 19.23
C PHE A 193 14.76 5.03 19.84
N GLY A 194 13.69 5.82 19.75
CA GLY A 194 13.60 7.15 20.33
C GLY A 194 13.86 7.14 21.86
N GLU A 195 13.22 6.19 22.56
CA GLU A 195 13.40 6.06 24.02
C GLU A 195 14.81 5.60 24.40
N LYS A 196 15.30 4.51 23.79
CA LYS A 196 16.54 3.86 24.24
C LYS A 196 17.82 4.46 23.65
N VAL A 197 17.74 5.00 22.43
CA VAL A 197 18.92 5.48 21.69
C VAL A 197 19.00 7.01 21.70
N LEU A 198 17.87 7.69 21.53
CA LEU A 198 17.84 9.16 21.51
C LEU A 198 17.52 9.78 22.87
N GLY A 199 17.08 8.99 23.87
CA GLY A 199 16.67 9.49 25.18
C GLY A 199 15.39 10.33 25.14
N ILE A 200 14.54 10.13 24.15
CA ILE A 200 13.29 10.87 23.91
C ILE A 200 12.12 10.04 24.43
N ASP A 201 11.16 10.67 25.11
CA ASP A 201 9.96 9.98 25.59
C ASP A 201 9.18 9.29 24.46
N LYS A 202 8.57 8.13 24.77
CA LYS A 202 7.78 7.35 23.81
C LYS A 202 6.64 8.14 23.17
N SER A 203 5.97 8.99 23.97
CA SER A 203 4.88 9.83 23.47
C SER A 203 5.39 10.83 22.45
N GLN A 204 6.54 11.45 22.70
CA GLN A 204 7.19 12.37 21.77
C GLN A 204 7.68 11.65 20.52
N SER A 205 8.27 10.45 20.65
CA SER A 205 8.69 9.63 19.52
C SER A 205 7.51 9.23 18.63
N SER A 206 6.37 8.87 19.23
CA SER A 206 5.14 8.58 18.49
C SER A 206 4.58 9.81 17.78
N PHE A 207 4.64 10.98 18.41
CA PHE A 207 4.27 12.25 17.78
C PHE A 207 5.19 12.59 16.60
N MET A 208 6.50 12.36 16.72
CA MET A 208 7.44 12.52 15.62
C MET A 208 7.08 11.65 14.42
N LEU A 209 6.71 10.37 14.64
CA LEU A 209 6.29 9.47 13.58
C LEU A 209 4.99 9.93 12.90
N SER A 210 4.13 10.66 13.62
CA SER A 210 2.93 11.27 13.02
C SER A 210 3.27 12.33 11.96
N VAL A 211 4.40 13.02 12.10
CA VAL A 211 4.89 13.98 11.09
C VAL A 211 5.23 13.27 9.79
N PHE A 212 5.89 12.11 9.86
CA PHE A 212 6.12 11.26 8.68
C PHE A 212 4.80 10.90 7.98
N SER A 213 3.81 10.43 8.73
CA SER A 213 2.50 10.05 8.20
C SER A 213 1.74 11.25 7.62
N ALA A 214 1.81 12.42 8.27
CA ALA A 214 1.20 13.65 7.76
C ALA A 214 1.81 14.07 6.41
N MET A 215 3.14 14.02 6.27
CA MET A 215 3.82 14.35 5.03
C MET A 215 3.51 13.33 3.92
N LEU A 216 3.37 12.03 4.23
CA LEU A 216 2.87 11.03 3.29
C LEU A 216 1.50 11.43 2.73
N VAL A 217 0.56 11.81 3.59
CA VAL A 217 -0.80 12.19 3.18
C VAL A 217 -0.78 13.47 2.33
N ILE A 218 -0.08 14.50 2.79
CA ILE A 218 0.03 15.79 2.08
C ILE A 218 0.65 15.59 0.69
N PHE A 219 1.70 14.79 0.58
CA PHE A 219 2.43 14.57 -0.67
C PHE A 219 1.87 13.42 -1.52
N SER A 220 0.81 12.74 -1.09
CA SER A 220 0.19 11.66 -1.88
C SER A 220 -0.31 12.17 -3.25
N ILE A 221 -0.99 13.30 -3.30
CA ILE A 221 -1.45 13.91 -4.57
C ILE A 221 -0.28 14.47 -5.38
N PRO A 222 0.62 15.34 -4.84
CA PRO A 222 1.80 15.82 -5.55
C PRO A 222 2.66 14.72 -6.17
N SER A 223 2.86 13.61 -5.44
CA SER A 223 3.63 12.46 -5.91
C SER A 223 3.10 11.87 -7.22
N GLY A 224 1.76 11.71 -7.34
CA GLY A 224 1.12 11.24 -8.56
C GLY A 224 1.31 12.20 -9.74
N PHE A 225 1.28 13.51 -9.48
CA PHE A 225 1.57 14.53 -10.50
C PHE A 225 3.05 14.52 -10.95
N ILE A 226 3.98 14.37 -10.02
CA ILE A 226 5.41 14.24 -10.32
C ILE A 226 5.64 13.03 -11.22
N ALA A 227 5.11 11.86 -10.85
CA ALA A 227 5.25 10.64 -11.64
C ALA A 227 4.63 10.76 -13.04
N SER A 228 3.54 11.50 -13.19
CA SER A 228 2.95 11.74 -14.50
C SER A 228 3.84 12.59 -15.42
N ARG A 229 4.72 13.43 -14.84
CA ARG A 229 5.66 14.28 -15.60
C ARG A 229 6.99 13.58 -15.92
N ILE A 230 7.67 13.05 -14.90
CA ILE A 230 9.03 12.48 -15.05
C ILE A 230 9.07 10.96 -15.21
N GLY A 231 7.94 10.27 -15.01
CA GLY A 231 7.82 8.80 -15.03
C GLY A 231 7.79 8.19 -13.63
N ARG A 232 7.17 7.02 -13.52
CA ARG A 232 7.00 6.31 -12.24
C ARG A 232 8.33 5.77 -11.72
N LYS A 233 9.11 5.12 -12.57
CA LYS A 233 10.43 4.56 -12.21
C LYS A 233 11.35 5.64 -11.64
N LYS A 234 11.50 6.77 -12.33
CA LYS A 234 12.34 7.89 -11.88
C LYS A 234 11.85 8.45 -10.54
N THR A 235 10.54 8.62 -10.37
CA THR A 235 9.93 9.11 -9.13
C THR A 235 10.19 8.17 -7.96
N ILE A 236 10.02 6.86 -8.15
CA ILE A 236 10.30 5.86 -7.12
C ILE A 236 11.79 5.85 -6.76
N LEU A 237 12.70 5.88 -7.76
CA LEU A 237 14.15 5.92 -7.49
C LEU A 237 14.56 7.16 -6.70
N ILE A 238 14.01 8.33 -7.01
CA ILE A 238 14.22 9.55 -6.21
C ILE A 238 13.74 9.33 -4.77
N GLY A 239 12.53 8.78 -4.60
CA GLY A 239 11.99 8.47 -3.27
C GLY A 239 12.87 7.51 -2.48
N ILE A 240 13.34 6.41 -3.11
CA ILE A 240 14.24 5.43 -2.48
C ILE A 240 15.55 6.08 -2.06
N THR A 241 16.16 6.89 -2.94
CA THR A 241 17.42 7.58 -2.64
C THR A 241 17.25 8.58 -1.49
N MET A 242 16.18 9.38 -1.51
CA MET A 242 15.91 10.33 -0.43
C MET A 242 15.68 9.61 0.91
N LEU A 243 14.89 8.53 0.91
CA LEU A 243 14.61 7.77 2.13
C LEU A 243 15.86 7.04 2.66
N PHE A 244 16.70 6.52 1.77
CA PHE A 244 18.01 5.96 2.13
C PHE A 244 18.88 7.02 2.82
N LEU A 245 18.99 8.23 2.25
CA LEU A 245 19.76 9.31 2.86
C LEU A 245 19.20 9.71 4.23
N VAL A 246 17.86 9.75 4.38
CA VAL A 246 17.22 9.98 5.69
C VAL A 246 17.65 8.91 6.69
N PHE A 247 17.58 7.62 6.32
CA PHE A 247 17.96 6.54 7.23
C PHE A 247 19.45 6.53 7.56
N VAL A 248 20.31 6.79 6.59
CA VAL A 248 21.75 6.95 6.86
C VAL A 248 22.01 8.10 7.83
N THR A 249 21.38 9.27 7.61
CA THR A 249 21.56 10.43 8.49
C THR A 249 21.03 10.16 9.90
N MET A 250 19.94 9.40 10.04
CA MET A 250 19.38 9.01 11.36
C MET A 250 20.38 8.24 12.24
N ASN A 251 21.35 7.50 11.66
CA ASN A 251 22.39 6.83 12.45
C ASN A 251 23.33 7.81 13.18
N PHE A 252 23.39 9.06 12.73
CA PHE A 252 24.27 10.08 13.29
C PHE A 252 23.51 11.10 14.17
N THR A 253 22.22 10.89 14.46
CA THR A 253 21.39 11.85 15.18
C THR A 253 21.51 11.78 16.71
N MET A 254 22.30 10.83 17.26
CA MET A 254 22.56 10.76 18.70
C MET A 254 23.18 12.06 19.19
N GLY A 255 22.55 12.69 20.19
CA GLY A 255 22.99 13.97 20.74
C GLY A 255 22.68 15.21 19.88
N MET A 256 22.02 15.05 18.74
CA MET A 256 21.59 16.18 17.90
C MET A 256 20.30 16.81 18.40
N ASN A 257 20.04 18.04 17.92
CA ASN A 257 18.80 18.75 18.22
C ASN A 257 17.58 17.96 17.67
N THR A 258 16.58 17.77 18.51
CA THR A 258 15.34 17.08 18.20
C THR A 258 14.62 17.61 16.94
N TYR A 259 14.78 18.92 16.63
CA TYR A 259 14.21 19.50 15.39
C TYR A 259 14.76 18.88 14.12
N ILE A 260 16.01 18.42 14.12
CA ILE A 260 16.61 17.74 12.96
C ILE A 260 15.87 16.43 12.68
N ILE A 261 15.48 15.70 13.72
CA ILE A 261 14.73 14.44 13.60
C ILE A 261 13.35 14.69 12.99
N TYR A 262 12.65 15.75 13.38
CA TYR A 262 11.39 16.16 12.77
C TYR A 262 11.54 16.44 11.27
N VAL A 263 12.59 17.16 10.88
CA VAL A 263 12.87 17.45 9.46
C VAL A 263 13.17 16.18 8.69
N LEU A 264 13.99 15.28 9.24
CA LEU A 264 14.31 14.00 8.62
C LEU A 264 13.05 13.13 8.43
N LEU A 265 12.19 13.07 9.43
CA LEU A 265 10.92 12.33 9.32
C LEU A 265 9.95 12.97 8.34
N ALA A 266 9.92 14.30 8.26
CA ALA A 266 9.12 14.99 7.25
C ALA A 266 9.61 14.65 5.83
N VAL A 267 10.93 14.72 5.57
CA VAL A 267 11.54 14.31 4.30
C VAL A 267 11.29 12.81 4.04
N GLY A 268 11.36 11.98 5.07
CA GLY A 268 11.04 10.55 5.00
C GLY A 268 9.61 10.30 4.55
N GLY A 269 8.63 11.02 5.08
CA GLY A 269 7.22 10.93 4.67
C GLY A 269 6.99 11.33 3.22
N ILE A 270 7.65 12.42 2.76
CA ILE A 270 7.65 12.82 1.35
C ILE A 270 8.25 11.72 0.47
N SER A 271 9.39 11.18 0.87
CA SER A 271 10.09 10.11 0.15
C SER A 271 9.21 8.87 0.03
N TRP A 272 8.53 8.49 1.12
CA TRP A 272 7.61 7.37 1.15
C TRP A 272 6.40 7.60 0.23
N ALA A 273 5.87 8.83 0.14
CA ALA A 273 4.83 9.18 -0.81
C ALA A 273 5.28 8.95 -2.27
N LEU A 274 6.51 9.37 -2.62
CA LEU A 274 7.08 9.17 -3.96
C LEU A 274 7.19 7.68 -4.32
N ILE A 275 7.50 6.82 -3.37
CA ILE A 275 7.60 5.37 -3.54
C ILE A 275 6.20 4.73 -3.60
N ASN A 276 5.43 4.86 -2.52
CA ASN A 276 4.22 4.07 -2.29
C ASN A 276 3.09 4.40 -3.28
N ILE A 277 2.89 5.69 -3.58
CA ILE A 277 1.81 6.13 -4.49
C ILE A 277 2.02 5.60 -5.92
N ASN A 278 3.27 5.42 -6.35
CA ASN A 278 3.60 5.05 -7.71
C ASN A 278 3.89 3.56 -7.90
N SER A 279 4.12 2.82 -6.82
CA SER A 279 4.45 1.39 -6.85
C SER A 279 3.32 0.53 -7.39
N TYR A 280 2.13 0.64 -6.83
CA TYR A 280 0.97 -0.14 -7.26
C TYR A 280 0.56 0.15 -8.72
N PRO A 281 0.40 1.43 -9.17
CA PRO A 281 0.17 1.72 -10.59
C PRO A 281 1.21 1.13 -11.52
N MET A 282 2.48 1.05 -11.11
CA MET A 282 3.54 0.46 -11.91
C MET A 282 3.42 -1.07 -12.04
N VAL A 283 2.95 -1.76 -11.00
CA VAL A 283 2.69 -3.20 -11.04
C VAL A 283 1.54 -3.52 -11.99
N VAL A 284 0.43 -2.80 -11.90
CA VAL A 284 -0.76 -3.09 -12.72
C VAL A 284 -0.59 -2.66 -14.19
N GLU A 285 0.36 -1.79 -14.49
CA GLU A 285 0.69 -1.43 -15.88
C GLU A 285 1.39 -2.56 -16.65
N MET A 286 1.93 -3.56 -15.94
CA MET A 286 2.60 -4.72 -16.53
C MET A 286 1.63 -5.84 -16.94
N THR A 287 0.32 -5.64 -16.79
CA THR A 287 -0.70 -6.64 -17.14
C THR A 287 -1.80 -6.04 -17.98
N THR A 288 -2.55 -6.90 -18.63
CA THR A 288 -3.80 -6.52 -19.30
C THR A 288 -4.93 -6.39 -18.28
N SER A 289 -6.05 -5.81 -18.71
CA SER A 289 -7.27 -5.67 -17.95
C SER A 289 -7.77 -6.98 -17.29
N LYS A 290 -7.51 -8.12 -17.93
CA LYS A 290 -7.89 -9.46 -17.43
C LYS A 290 -7.03 -9.95 -16.25
N GLY A 291 -5.88 -9.31 -15.98
CA GLY A 291 -4.93 -9.73 -14.94
C GLY A 291 -4.77 -8.75 -13.77
N ILE A 292 -5.49 -7.64 -13.75
CA ILE A 292 -5.31 -6.57 -12.75
C ILE A 292 -5.48 -7.07 -11.31
N GLY A 293 -6.51 -7.87 -11.03
CA GLY A 293 -6.74 -8.41 -9.68
C GLY A 293 -5.64 -9.39 -9.25
N LYS A 294 -5.14 -10.24 -10.18
CA LYS A 294 -4.01 -11.14 -9.94
C LYS A 294 -2.74 -10.35 -9.58
N TYR A 295 -2.42 -9.29 -10.32
CA TYR A 295 -1.24 -8.46 -10.07
C TYR A 295 -1.40 -7.60 -8.81
N THR A 296 -2.62 -7.15 -8.50
CA THR A 296 -2.97 -6.55 -7.20
C THR A 296 -2.68 -7.53 -6.06
N GLY A 297 -3.07 -8.79 -6.22
CA GLY A 297 -2.75 -9.85 -5.28
C GLY A 297 -1.24 -10.05 -5.08
N TYR A 298 -0.44 -10.04 -6.15
CA TYR A 298 1.02 -10.12 -6.05
C TYR A 298 1.62 -8.93 -5.28
N TYR A 299 1.16 -7.71 -5.58
CA TYR A 299 1.57 -6.52 -4.85
C TYR A 299 1.35 -6.67 -3.34
N TYR A 300 0.14 -7.09 -2.94
CA TYR A 300 -0.18 -7.29 -1.53
C TYR A 300 0.56 -8.48 -0.92
N PHE A 301 0.75 -9.56 -1.65
CA PHE A 301 1.53 -10.70 -1.17
C PHE A 301 2.94 -10.26 -0.73
N PHE A 302 3.68 -9.55 -1.59
CA PHE A 302 5.03 -9.12 -1.29
C PHE A 302 5.08 -8.03 -0.20
N SER A 303 4.19 -7.05 -0.23
CA SER A 303 4.15 -5.97 0.76
C SER A 303 3.73 -6.47 2.15
N MET A 304 2.72 -7.36 2.25
CA MET A 304 2.26 -7.91 3.52
C MET A 304 3.21 -8.96 4.08
N THR A 305 3.87 -9.76 3.22
CA THR A 305 4.94 -10.65 3.65
C THR A 305 6.08 -9.84 4.27
N ALA A 306 6.46 -8.73 3.67
CA ALA A 306 7.45 -7.82 4.25
C ALA A 306 6.99 -7.25 5.60
N ALA A 307 5.71 -6.87 5.73
CA ALA A 307 5.14 -6.36 6.99
C ALA A 307 5.16 -7.41 8.13
N ILE A 308 5.02 -8.69 7.79
CA ILE A 308 5.14 -9.79 8.77
C ILE A 308 6.59 -10.06 9.13
N LEU A 309 7.45 -10.17 8.12
CA LEU A 309 8.84 -10.60 8.32
C LEU A 309 9.72 -9.50 8.91
N SER A 310 9.47 -8.23 8.57
CA SER A 310 10.33 -7.12 8.99
C SER A 310 10.47 -6.99 10.51
N PRO A 311 9.38 -6.97 11.30
CA PRO A 311 9.50 -6.91 12.74
C PRO A 311 10.20 -8.13 13.35
N VAL A 312 10.01 -9.31 12.77
CA VAL A 312 10.66 -10.55 13.23
C VAL A 312 12.16 -10.50 12.96
N LEU A 313 12.55 -10.17 11.73
CA LEU A 313 13.95 -10.09 11.33
C LEU A 313 14.70 -9.02 12.13
N PHE A 314 14.13 -7.82 12.23
CA PHE A 314 14.75 -6.77 13.01
C PHE A 314 14.73 -7.08 14.51
N GLY A 315 13.70 -7.75 15.04
CA GLY A 315 13.67 -8.23 16.42
C GLY A 315 14.89 -9.07 16.77
N PHE A 316 15.25 -10.04 15.92
CA PHE A 316 16.48 -10.83 16.10
C PHE A 316 17.75 -9.98 16.06
N ILE A 317 17.86 -9.06 15.10
CA ILE A 317 19.01 -8.17 14.98
C ILE A 317 19.12 -7.26 16.21
N LYS A 318 18.02 -6.71 16.67
CA LYS A 318 17.93 -5.86 17.85
C LYS A 318 18.39 -6.60 19.12
N ASP A 319 17.97 -7.88 19.29
CA ASP A 319 18.34 -8.67 20.45
C ASP A 319 19.85 -9.02 20.46
N MET A 320 20.47 -9.10 19.29
CA MET A 320 21.92 -9.40 19.16
C MET A 320 22.79 -8.15 19.15
N LEU A 321 22.37 -7.08 18.49
CA LEU A 321 23.20 -5.92 18.18
C LEU A 321 22.69 -4.60 18.82
N GLY A 322 21.45 -4.61 19.33
CA GLY A 322 20.83 -3.46 19.99
C GLY A 322 19.91 -2.62 19.08
N ASP A 323 19.15 -1.74 19.73
CA ASP A 323 18.15 -0.87 19.06
C ASP A 323 18.80 0.14 18.09
N SER A 324 20.06 0.51 18.27
CA SER A 324 20.81 1.44 17.41
C SER A 324 20.98 0.94 15.95
N PHE A 325 20.86 -0.36 15.70
CA PHE A 325 20.96 -0.93 14.35
C PHE A 325 19.73 -0.76 13.48
N LEU A 326 18.64 -0.14 13.99
CA LEU A 326 17.36 0.06 13.26
C LEU A 326 17.58 0.71 11.89
N PHE A 327 18.29 1.82 11.86
CA PHE A 327 18.47 2.57 10.62
C PHE A 327 19.56 2.00 9.71
N ILE A 328 20.53 1.24 10.27
CA ILE A 328 21.49 0.46 9.47
C ILE A 328 20.74 -0.64 8.70
N TYR A 329 19.92 -1.42 9.41
CA TYR A 329 19.07 -2.46 8.81
C TYR A 329 18.17 -1.89 7.71
N SER A 330 17.47 -0.79 7.99
CA SER A 330 16.59 -0.14 7.04
C SER A 330 17.34 0.44 5.84
N SER A 331 18.55 0.98 6.04
CA SER A 331 19.41 1.47 4.96
C SER A 331 19.86 0.35 4.03
N ILE A 332 20.25 -0.81 4.56
CA ILE A 332 20.61 -1.99 3.76
C ILE A 332 19.43 -2.46 2.91
N ALA A 333 18.23 -2.53 3.51
CA ALA A 333 17.03 -2.90 2.78
C ALA A 333 16.71 -1.89 1.66
N MET A 334 16.93 -0.58 1.87
CA MET A 334 16.75 0.44 0.82
C MET A 334 17.77 0.30 -0.32
N VAL A 335 19.01 -0.07 -0.04
CA VAL A 335 20.03 -0.37 -1.08
C VAL A 335 19.57 -1.55 -1.94
N LEU A 336 19.05 -2.61 -1.33
CA LEU A 336 18.51 -3.76 -2.07
C LEU A 336 17.28 -3.36 -2.90
N ALA A 337 16.39 -2.54 -2.33
CA ALA A 337 15.24 -2.00 -3.06
C ALA A 337 15.69 -1.16 -4.27
N PHE A 338 16.69 -0.30 -4.12
CA PHE A 338 17.25 0.50 -5.19
C PHE A 338 17.84 -0.39 -6.29
N PHE A 339 18.64 -1.40 -5.91
CA PHE A 339 19.25 -2.33 -6.86
C PHE A 339 18.19 -3.04 -7.72
N PHE A 340 17.17 -3.64 -7.09
CA PHE A 340 16.11 -4.31 -7.83
C PHE A 340 15.29 -3.33 -8.68
N MET A 341 15.02 -2.12 -8.18
CA MET A 341 14.28 -1.10 -8.94
C MET A 341 15.04 -0.64 -10.19
N MET A 342 16.37 -0.57 -10.16
CA MET A 342 17.19 -0.26 -11.33
C MET A 342 17.00 -1.29 -12.45
N LEU A 343 16.84 -2.57 -12.11
CA LEU A 343 16.67 -3.67 -13.08
C LEU A 343 15.27 -3.70 -13.74
N VAL A 344 14.30 -2.95 -13.21
CA VAL A 344 12.95 -2.88 -13.77
C VAL A 344 12.97 -2.08 -15.07
N LYS A 345 12.47 -2.67 -16.18
CA LYS A 345 12.43 -2.05 -17.52
C LYS A 345 11.01 -1.72 -18.00
N HIS A 346 9.99 -2.26 -17.35
CA HIS A 346 8.58 -2.13 -17.74
C HIS A 346 7.76 -1.52 -16.61
N GLY A 347 6.49 -1.15 -16.90
CA GLY A 347 5.56 -0.58 -15.90
C GLY A 347 5.36 0.92 -16.01
N GLU A 348 5.93 1.56 -17.03
CA GLU A 348 5.55 2.91 -17.46
C GLU A 348 4.39 2.86 -18.45
N PRO A 349 3.51 3.88 -18.52
CA PRO A 349 2.49 3.99 -19.55
C PRO A 349 3.10 3.99 -20.95
N GLU A 350 2.43 3.36 -21.95
CA GLU A 350 2.98 3.07 -23.28
C GLU A 350 3.72 4.25 -23.97
N GLY A 351 3.19 5.48 -23.87
CA GLY A 351 3.81 6.67 -24.47
C GLY A 351 5.18 7.02 -23.89
N LYS A 352 5.44 6.71 -22.61
CA LYS A 352 6.71 6.99 -21.92
C LYS A 352 7.67 5.82 -22.01
N GLN A 353 7.18 4.59 -22.09
CA GLN A 353 8.01 3.40 -22.25
C GLN A 353 8.81 3.42 -23.57
N LYS A 354 8.18 3.87 -24.68
CA LYS A 354 8.87 4.03 -25.97
C LYS A 354 9.96 5.12 -25.95
N ALA A 355 9.79 6.15 -25.11
CA ALA A 355 10.79 7.22 -24.95
C ALA A 355 12.00 6.74 -24.12
N SER A 356 11.76 6.03 -23.00
CA SER A 356 12.85 5.53 -22.14
C SER A 356 13.72 4.47 -22.84
N LEU A 357 13.11 3.56 -23.59
CA LEU A 357 13.85 2.55 -24.36
C LEU A 357 14.69 3.17 -25.49
N ARG A 358 14.30 4.34 -26.03
CA ARG A 358 15.11 5.07 -27.01
C ARG A 358 16.28 5.83 -26.37
N GLU A 359 16.17 6.25 -25.12
CA GLU A 359 17.27 6.87 -24.36
C GLU A 359 18.33 5.83 -23.94
N GLU A 360 17.94 4.59 -23.62
CA GLU A 360 18.87 3.48 -23.27
C GLU A 360 19.67 2.95 -24.48
N VAL A 361 19.23 3.20 -25.73
CA VAL A 361 19.89 2.74 -26.97
C VAL A 361 20.78 3.83 -27.57
N ARG A 362 20.78 5.05 -27.05
CA ARG A 362 21.70 6.13 -27.38
C ARG A 362 22.84 6.23 -26.37
#